data_de1ec8c98708a9b5f9310a8f1aa67334
#
_entry.id   de1ec8c98708a9b5f9310a8f1aa67334
#
_cell.length_a   1.000
_cell.length_b   1.000
_cell.length_c   1.000
_cell.angle_alpha   90.00
_cell.angle_beta   90.00
_cell.angle_gamma   90.00
#
_symmetry.space_group_name_H-M   'P 1'
#
loop_
_entity.id
_entity.type
_entity.pdbx_description
1 polymer ?
#
loop_
_entity_poly.entity_id
_entity_poly.type
_entity_poly.pdbx_seq_one_letter_code
_entity_poly.pdbx_strand_id
1 'polypeptide(L)'
;RADQVVKEAGLKPDMRAQDLTEEQLNKILNVITEHKWVVEGDLRRDIAGNLKRLQAINCYRGVRHRKSLPVRGQRTSTNARTRKGPRKTIGVTKAKE
;
A
#
# COMPACT_ATOMS: atom_id res chain seq x y z
N ARG A 1 -7.35 -10.05 -3.77
CA ARG A 1 -6.51 -11.20 -3.31
C ARG A 1 -7.11 -11.93 -2.11
N ALA A 2 -7.67 -11.21 -1.12
CA ALA A 2 -8.29 -11.84 0.05
C ALA A 2 -9.41 -12.82 -0.33
N ASP A 3 -10.32 -12.43 -1.21
CA ASP A 3 -11.39 -13.29 -1.69
C ASP A 3 -10.87 -14.55 -2.40
N GLN A 4 -9.80 -14.41 -3.16
CA GLN A 4 -9.15 -15.52 -3.85
C GLN A 4 -8.55 -16.52 -2.85
N VAL A 5 -7.87 -16.05 -1.82
CA VAL A 5 -7.30 -16.90 -0.75
C VAL A 5 -8.40 -17.66 -0.03
N VAL A 6 -9.50 -17.00 0.32
CA VAL A 6 -10.64 -17.63 1.00
C VAL A 6 -11.27 -18.73 0.15
N LYS A 7 -11.45 -18.49 -1.15
CA LYS A 7 -12.00 -19.48 -2.08
C LYS A 7 -11.08 -20.70 -2.25
N GLU A 8 -9.79 -20.48 -2.43
CA GLU A 8 -8.80 -21.54 -2.63
C GLU A 8 -8.55 -22.36 -1.36
N ALA A 9 -8.62 -21.74 -0.19
CA ALA A 9 -8.54 -22.42 1.09
C ALA A 9 -9.84 -23.18 1.48
N GLY A 10 -10.93 -22.99 0.74
CA GLY A 10 -12.20 -23.64 0.99
C GLY A 10 -12.92 -23.17 2.26
N LEU A 11 -12.67 -21.93 2.68
CA LEU A 11 -13.28 -21.36 3.88
C LEU A 11 -14.58 -20.62 3.56
N LYS A 12 -15.47 -20.51 4.56
CA LYS A 12 -16.68 -19.70 4.45
C LYS A 12 -16.32 -18.21 4.53
N PRO A 13 -16.86 -17.35 3.63
CA PRO A 13 -16.52 -15.93 3.64
C PRO A 13 -16.99 -15.17 4.91
N ASP A 14 -18.01 -15.67 5.59
CA ASP A 14 -18.59 -15.04 6.80
C ASP A 14 -17.90 -15.47 8.11
N MET A 15 -16.87 -16.32 8.03
CA MET A 15 -16.17 -16.83 9.21
C MET A 15 -15.31 -15.75 9.85
N ARG A 16 -15.42 -15.59 11.17
CA ARG A 16 -14.59 -14.68 11.94
C ARG A 16 -13.17 -15.25 12.13
N ALA A 17 -12.16 -14.38 12.20
CA ALA A 17 -10.79 -14.79 12.37
C ALA A 17 -10.53 -15.58 13.67
N GLN A 18 -11.26 -15.26 14.74
CA GLN A 18 -11.15 -15.94 16.04
C GLN A 18 -11.69 -17.39 16.01
N ASP A 19 -12.54 -17.73 15.06
CA ASP A 19 -13.14 -19.05 14.91
C ASP A 19 -12.30 -19.99 14.01
N LEU A 20 -11.16 -19.52 13.51
CA LEU A 20 -10.26 -20.30 12.65
C LEU A 20 -9.46 -21.33 13.46
N THR A 21 -9.40 -22.56 12.95
CA THR A 21 -8.54 -23.61 13.49
C THR A 21 -7.12 -23.51 12.92
N GLU A 22 -6.14 -24.13 13.59
CA GLU A 22 -4.74 -24.15 13.11
C GLU A 22 -4.59 -24.75 11.71
N GLU A 23 -5.37 -25.79 11.39
CA GLU A 23 -5.38 -26.38 10.06
C GLU A 23 -5.84 -25.41 8.98
N GLN A 24 -6.87 -24.61 9.27
CA GLN A 24 -7.38 -23.58 8.37
C GLN A 24 -6.36 -22.45 8.18
N LEU A 25 -5.68 -22.04 9.24
CA LEU A 25 -4.59 -21.06 9.17
C LEU A 25 -3.45 -21.55 8.29
N ASN A 26 -3.04 -22.81 8.44
CA ASN A 26 -2.01 -23.42 7.60
C ASN A 26 -2.41 -23.49 6.12
N LYS A 27 -3.66 -23.79 5.83
CA LYS A 27 -4.19 -23.73 4.44
C LYS A 27 -4.06 -22.33 3.83
N ILE A 28 -4.41 -21.29 4.59
CA ILE A 28 -4.27 -19.90 4.16
C ILE A 28 -2.81 -19.56 3.87
N LEU A 29 -1.90 -19.91 4.77
CA LEU A 29 -0.47 -19.68 4.61
C LEU A 29 0.10 -20.41 3.39
N ASN A 30 -0.30 -21.65 3.17
CA ASN A 30 0.12 -22.43 2.01
C ASN A 30 -0.34 -21.79 0.69
N VAL A 31 -1.58 -21.30 0.61
CA VAL A 31 -2.10 -20.61 -0.57
C VAL A 31 -1.29 -19.35 -0.86
N ILE A 32 -0.98 -18.55 0.15
CA ILE A 32 -0.16 -17.33 0.00
C ILE A 32 1.24 -17.69 -0.51
N THR A 33 1.84 -18.76 0.02
CA THR A 33 3.18 -19.21 -0.36
C THR A 33 3.20 -19.76 -1.79
N GLU A 34 2.20 -20.52 -2.21
CA GLU A 34 2.07 -21.05 -3.57
C GLU A 34 1.98 -19.96 -4.62
N HIS A 35 1.25 -18.88 -4.34
CA HIS A 35 1.16 -17.72 -5.23
C HIS A 35 2.41 -16.81 -5.19
N LYS A 36 3.35 -17.06 -4.29
CA LYS A 36 4.56 -16.25 -4.10
C LYS A 36 4.29 -14.77 -3.90
N TRP A 37 3.21 -14.44 -3.24
CA TRP A 37 2.87 -13.05 -2.95
C TRP A 37 3.80 -12.47 -1.90
N VAL A 38 4.33 -11.31 -2.19
CA VAL A 38 5.14 -10.54 -1.25
C VAL A 38 4.20 -9.78 -0.32
N VAL A 39 4.38 -9.94 0.99
CA VAL A 39 3.51 -9.35 2.03
C VAL A 39 4.32 -8.66 3.12
N GLU A 40 3.67 -7.73 3.84
CA GLU A 40 4.23 -7.04 5.02
C GLU A 40 5.62 -6.42 4.79
N GLY A 41 6.60 -6.79 5.59
CA GLY A 41 7.95 -6.21 5.56
C GLY A 41 8.68 -6.41 4.24
N ASP A 42 8.51 -7.55 3.59
CA ASP A 42 9.10 -7.82 2.27
C ASP A 42 8.47 -6.93 1.19
N LEU A 43 7.17 -6.73 1.25
CA LEU A 43 6.47 -5.81 0.35
C LEU A 43 6.93 -4.37 0.54
N ARG A 44 7.09 -3.92 1.78
CA ARG A 44 7.60 -2.57 2.08
C ARG A 44 9.01 -2.37 1.57
N ARG A 45 9.88 -3.36 1.73
CA ARG A 45 11.25 -3.35 1.20
C ARG A 45 11.28 -3.25 -0.31
N ASP A 46 10.43 -4.02 -0.97
CA ASP A 46 10.32 -4.04 -2.42
C ASP A 46 9.87 -2.69 -2.98
N ILE A 47 8.81 -2.11 -2.41
CA ILE A 47 8.31 -0.78 -2.79
C ILE A 47 9.38 0.30 -2.54
N ALA A 48 10.03 0.28 -1.38
CA ALA A 48 11.09 1.25 -1.05
C ALA A 48 12.28 1.13 -2.01
N GLY A 49 12.68 -0.08 -2.37
CA GLY A 49 13.71 -0.34 -3.37
C GLY A 49 13.35 0.19 -4.75
N ASN A 50 12.11 -0.01 -5.18
CA ASN A 50 11.61 0.50 -6.45
C ASN A 50 11.60 2.03 -6.51
N LEU A 51 11.15 2.70 -5.45
CA LEU A 51 11.17 4.16 -5.35
C LEU A 51 12.61 4.71 -5.35
N LYS A 52 13.49 4.09 -4.60
CA LYS A 52 14.91 4.46 -4.56
C LYS A 52 15.57 4.33 -5.93
N ARG A 53 15.28 3.27 -6.66
CA ARG A 53 15.76 3.08 -8.03
C ARG A 53 15.29 4.18 -8.97
N LEU A 54 14.01 4.53 -8.94
CA LEU A 54 13.45 5.61 -9.76
C LEU A 54 14.11 6.95 -9.46
N GLN A 55 14.37 7.25 -8.19
CA GLN A 55 15.06 8.46 -7.78
C GLN A 55 16.54 8.48 -8.20
N ALA A 56 17.23 7.35 -8.12
CA ALA A 56 18.63 7.21 -8.53
C ALA A 56 18.82 7.42 -10.04
N ILE A 57 17.87 6.96 -10.85
CA ILE A 57 17.87 7.16 -12.32
C ILE A 57 17.56 8.61 -12.70
N ASN A 58 17.00 9.42 -11.79
CA ASN A 58 16.51 10.78 -12.06
C ASN A 58 15.46 10.87 -13.17
N CYS A 59 14.62 9.86 -13.32
CA CYS A 59 13.48 9.91 -14.24
C CYS A 59 12.39 10.83 -13.71
N TYR A 60 11.47 11.23 -14.60
CA TYR A 60 10.34 12.09 -14.23
C TYR A 60 9.54 11.54 -13.03
N ARG A 61 9.22 10.26 -13.03
CA ARG A 61 8.50 9.60 -11.93
C ARG A 61 9.25 9.70 -10.60
N GLY A 62 10.55 9.46 -10.60
CA GLY A 62 11.40 9.57 -9.41
C GLY A 62 11.45 10.99 -8.85
N VAL A 63 11.57 11.99 -9.71
CA VAL A 63 11.54 13.41 -9.31
C VAL A 63 10.17 13.77 -8.69
N ARG A 64 9.08 13.30 -9.27
CA ARG A 64 7.74 13.55 -8.72
C ARG A 64 7.55 12.90 -7.34
N HIS A 65 8.04 11.70 -7.12
CA HIS A 65 8.04 11.06 -5.80
C HIS A 65 8.87 11.83 -4.78
N ARG A 66 10.05 12.29 -5.16
CA ARG A 66 10.92 13.09 -4.28
C ARG A 66 10.30 14.41 -3.87
N LYS A 67 9.62 15.09 -4.78
CA LYS A 67 8.96 16.39 -4.55
C LYS A 67 7.56 16.25 -3.93
N SER A 68 7.07 15.04 -3.67
CA SER A 68 5.72 14.77 -3.18
C SER A 68 4.63 15.37 -4.07
N LEU A 69 4.79 15.24 -5.36
CA LEU A 69 3.84 15.72 -6.38
C LEU A 69 3.13 14.53 -7.05
N PRO A 70 1.95 14.76 -7.65
CA PRO A 70 1.26 13.72 -8.41
C PRO A 70 2.14 13.16 -9.53
N VAL A 71 2.16 11.83 -9.67
CA VAL A 71 3.05 11.10 -10.58
C VAL A 71 2.38 10.79 -11.92
N ARG A 72 1.06 10.69 -11.95
CA ARG A 72 0.28 10.25 -13.12
C ARG A 72 -0.33 11.40 -13.94
N GLY A 73 0.29 12.55 -13.98
CA GLY A 73 -0.15 13.67 -14.79
C GLY A 73 -1.37 14.41 -14.27
N GLN A 74 -1.74 14.25 -13.01
CA GLN A 74 -2.85 14.98 -12.40
C GLN A 74 -2.53 16.48 -12.32
N ARG A 75 -3.59 17.29 -12.35
CA ARG A 75 -3.47 18.74 -12.21
C ARG A 75 -2.94 19.13 -10.83
N THR A 76 -2.03 20.08 -10.78
CA THR A 76 -1.41 20.57 -9.53
C THR A 76 -1.94 21.94 -9.07
N SER A 77 -2.57 22.70 -9.97
CA SER A 77 -3.12 24.01 -9.68
C SER A 77 -4.38 24.01 -8.80
N THR A 78 -5.11 22.91 -8.81
CA THR A 78 -6.29 22.70 -7.97
C THR A 78 -6.00 21.56 -7.01
N ASN A 79 -6.82 20.63 -6.75
CA ASN A 79 -6.73 19.49 -5.85
C ASN A 79 -5.29 18.88 -5.68
N ALA A 80 -5.10 17.61 -5.73
CA ALA A 80 -3.83 16.90 -5.48
C ALA A 80 -3.37 16.92 -3.99
N ARG A 81 -4.32 17.05 -3.06
CA ARG A 81 -4.02 17.13 -1.63
C ARG A 81 -3.48 15.84 -1.03
N THR A 82 -3.79 14.71 -1.60
CA THR A 82 -3.25 13.40 -1.14
C THR A 82 -1.73 13.37 -1.17
N ARG A 83 -1.12 13.93 -2.20
CA ARG A 83 0.34 13.99 -2.34
C ARG A 83 0.95 15.24 -1.72
N LYS A 84 0.35 16.39 -1.92
CA LYS A 84 0.85 17.69 -1.43
C LYS A 84 0.59 17.91 0.06
N GLY A 85 -0.37 17.22 0.64
CA GLY A 85 -0.82 17.40 2.02
C GLY A 85 -1.83 18.54 2.18
N PRO A 86 -2.24 18.85 3.43
CA PRO A 86 -3.20 19.89 3.73
C PRO A 86 -2.72 21.27 3.24
N ARG A 87 -3.66 22.16 2.95
CA ARG A 87 -3.33 23.56 2.61
C ARG A 87 -2.65 24.23 3.77
N LYS A 88 -1.54 24.87 3.51
CA LYS A 88 -0.87 25.74 4.48
C LYS A 88 -1.45 27.14 4.37
N THR A 89 -2.21 27.55 5.37
CA THR A 89 -2.71 28.93 5.50
C THR A 89 -1.90 29.66 6.55
N ILE A 90 -1.53 30.91 6.26
CA ILE A 90 -0.84 31.77 7.21
C ILE A 90 -1.84 32.17 8.29
N GLY A 91 -1.60 31.84 9.57
CA GLY A 91 -2.28 32.41 10.71
C GLY A 91 -3.18 31.52 11.54
N VAL A 92 -3.50 30.29 11.17
CA VAL A 92 -4.26 29.36 12.03
C VAL A 92 -3.75 27.92 11.90
N THR A 93 -2.80 27.56 12.72
CA THR A 93 -2.56 26.17 13.03
C THR A 93 -3.45 25.78 14.20
N LYS A 94 -4.56 25.07 13.94
CA LYS A 94 -5.24 24.35 15.01
C LYS A 94 -4.25 23.31 15.55
N ALA A 95 -3.92 23.39 16.83
CA ALA A 95 -3.22 22.34 17.51
C ALA A 95 -3.99 21.03 17.32
N LYS A 96 -3.32 19.98 16.90
CA LYS A 96 -3.90 18.64 16.92
C LYS A 96 -4.09 18.27 18.39
N GLU A 97 -5.34 18.15 18.83
CA GLU A 97 -5.67 17.42 20.05
C GLU A 97 -5.35 15.94 19.85
#